data_1a1bbd4a177875a0b215eff86d4d6689
#
_entry.id   1a1bbd4a177875a0b215eff86d4d6689
#
_cell.length_a   1.000
_cell.length_b   1.000
_cell.length_c   1.000
_cell.angle_alpha   90.00
_cell.angle_beta   90.00
_cell.angle_gamma   90.00
#
_symmetry.space_group_name_H-M   'P 1'
#
loop_
_entity.id
_entity.type
_entity.pdbx_description
1 polymer ?
#
loop_
_entity_poly.entity_id
_entity_poly.type
_entity_poly.pdbx_seq_one_letter_code
_entity_poly.pdbx_strand_id
1 'polypeptide(L)' 'KVVIARIEHIVERIGEFPEIATPIDSSGIRVFPVPPFPYLIFYALKEDEIIIRNIRHAGRDRGNF' A
#
# COMPACT_ATOMS: atom_id res chain seq x y z
N LYS A 1 4.50 -4.74 16.99
CA LYS A 1 5.63 -5.12 16.18
C LYS A 1 6.09 -3.99 15.29
N VAL A 2 7.36 -4.03 14.94
CA VAL A 2 7.95 -2.94 14.18
C VAL A 2 7.30 -2.79 12.81
N VAL A 3 7.04 -3.91 12.13
CA VAL A 3 6.48 -3.84 10.79
C VAL A 3 5.06 -3.28 10.82
N ILE A 4 4.29 -3.64 11.83
CA ILE A 4 2.92 -3.14 11.95
C ILE A 4 2.94 -1.63 12.21
N ALA A 5 3.84 -1.17 13.07
CA ALA A 5 3.96 0.26 13.33
C ALA A 5 4.36 1.01 12.06
N ARG A 6 5.23 0.43 11.25
CA ARG A 6 5.63 1.05 10.00
C ARG A 6 4.45 1.14 9.02
N ILE A 7 3.65 0.07 8.95
CA ILE A 7 2.48 0.07 8.08
C ILE A 7 1.50 1.14 8.53
N GLU A 8 1.27 1.27 9.83
CA GLU A 8 0.36 2.29 10.35
C GLU A 8 0.86 3.69 10.02
N HIS A 9 2.16 3.92 10.15
CA HIS A 9 2.73 5.20 9.81
C HIS A 9 2.54 5.53 8.34
N ILE A 10 2.75 4.55 7.47
CA ILE A 10 2.60 4.75 6.04
C ILE A 10 1.14 5.02 5.69
N VAL A 11 0.22 4.32 6.32
CA VAL A 11 -1.20 4.56 6.06
C VAL A 11 -1.57 5.99 6.43
N GLU A 12 -1.02 6.50 7.54
CA GLU A 12 -1.24 7.90 7.88
C GLU A 12 -0.70 8.85 6.83
N ARG A 13 0.50 8.55 6.31
CA ARG A 13 1.07 9.39 5.27
C ARG A 13 0.25 9.35 4.00
N ILE A 14 -0.26 8.19 3.64
CA ILE A 14 -1.14 8.07 2.49
C ILE A 14 -2.40 8.91 2.70
N GLY A 15 -2.90 8.95 3.94
CA GLY A 15 -4.07 9.77 4.24
C GLY A 15 -3.82 11.25 4.01
N GLU A 16 -2.60 11.72 4.26
CA GLU A 16 -2.25 13.11 4.03
C GLU A 16 -1.98 13.40 2.56
N PHE A 17 -1.42 12.43 1.86
CA PHE A 17 -1.02 12.60 0.46
C PHE A 17 -1.49 11.38 -0.33
N PRO A 18 -2.80 11.31 -0.62
CA PRO A 18 -3.36 10.07 -1.20
C PRO A 18 -2.78 9.69 -2.55
N GLU A 19 -2.18 10.63 -3.25
CA GLU A 19 -1.63 10.35 -4.58
C GLU A 19 -0.15 10.11 -4.56
N ILE A 20 0.41 9.88 -3.36
CA ILE A 20 1.84 9.65 -3.23
C ILE A 20 2.29 8.34 -3.88
N ALA A 21 1.40 7.37 -3.96
CA ALA A 21 1.73 6.04 -4.46
C ALA A 21 1.49 5.94 -5.96
N THR A 22 2.12 4.92 -6.56
CA THR A 22 2.04 4.70 -7.99
C THR A 22 0.78 3.90 -8.33
N PRO A 23 -0.03 4.37 -9.30
CA PRO A 23 -1.15 3.56 -9.77
C PRO A 23 -0.64 2.29 -10.45
N ILE A 24 -1.32 1.17 -10.24
CA ILE A 24 -0.96 -0.07 -10.89
C ILE A 24 -1.43 -0.07 -12.33
N ASP A 25 -2.67 0.37 -12.54
CA ASP A 25 -3.27 0.40 -13.86
C ASP A 25 -4.45 1.37 -13.80
N SER A 26 -5.41 1.21 -14.69
CA SER A 26 -6.55 2.11 -14.74
C SER A 26 -7.66 1.75 -13.74
N SER A 27 -7.44 0.75 -12.91
CA SER A 27 -8.48 0.32 -11.96
C SER A 27 -8.63 1.25 -10.77
N GLY A 28 -7.65 2.13 -10.55
CA GLY A 28 -7.68 2.98 -9.37
C GLY A 28 -6.92 2.43 -8.18
N ILE A 29 -6.36 1.23 -8.34
CA ILE A 29 -5.56 0.63 -7.27
C ILE A 29 -4.16 1.24 -7.30
N ARG A 30 -3.65 1.59 -6.13
CA ARG A 30 -2.30 2.10 -5.98
C ARG A 30 -1.50 1.18 -5.08
N VAL A 31 -0.19 1.18 -5.26
CA VAL A 31 0.71 0.35 -4.46
C VAL A 31 1.78 1.23 -3.84
N PHE A 32 2.08 0.98 -2.56
CA PHE A 32 3.10 1.71 -1.85
C PHE A 32 3.96 0.74 -1.05
N PRO A 33 5.29 0.85 -1.14
CA PRO A 33 6.16 -0.06 -0.40
C PRO A 33 6.23 0.29 1.08
N VAL A 34 6.70 -0.67 1.87
CA VAL A 34 6.84 -0.51 3.31
C VAL A 34 8.32 -0.68 3.68
N PRO A 35 9.20 0.24 3.25
CA PRO A 35 10.62 0.05 3.54
C PRO A 35 10.87 0.17 5.04
N PRO A 36 11.87 -0.53 5.55
CA PRO A 36 12.79 -1.42 4.84
C PRO A 36 12.28 -2.86 4.72
N PHE A 37 11.01 -3.07 4.96
CA PHE A 37 10.43 -4.41 4.93
C PHE A 37 9.98 -4.76 3.53
N PRO A 38 9.96 -6.06 3.17
CA PRO A 38 9.58 -6.48 1.82
C PRO A 38 8.06 -6.61 1.66
N TYR A 39 7.33 -5.59 2.04
CA TYR A 39 5.88 -5.60 1.95
C TYR A 39 5.39 -4.49 1.04
N LEU A 40 4.24 -4.73 0.41
CA LEU A 40 3.56 -3.76 -0.44
C LEU A 40 2.14 -3.58 0.05
N ILE A 41 1.71 -2.32 0.14
CA ILE A 41 0.34 -2.00 0.50
C ILE A 41 -0.41 -1.65 -0.77
N PHE A 42 -1.50 -2.38 -1.03
CA PHE A 42 -2.38 -2.11 -2.16
C PHE A 42 -3.64 -1.44 -1.65
N TYR A 43 -3.93 -0.27 -2.16
CA TYR A 43 -5.08 0.49 -1.68
C TYR A 43 -5.77 1.22 -2.83
N ALA A 44 -7.00 1.61 -2.58
CA ALA A 44 -7.77 2.41 -3.52
C ALA A 44 -8.22 3.69 -2.85
N LEU A 45 -8.39 4.73 -3.66
CA LEU A 45 -8.97 5.99 -3.20
C LEU A 45 -10.40 6.05 -3.69
N LYS A 46 -11.31 6.34 -2.79
CA LYS A 46 -12.71 6.45 -3.16
C LYS A 46 -13.37 7.50 -2.28
N GLU A 47 -13.81 8.58 -2.91
CA GLU A 47 -14.53 9.65 -2.19
C GLU A 47 -13.75 10.13 -0.98
N ASP A 48 -12.47 10.38 -1.19
CA ASP A 48 -11.56 10.87 -0.15
C ASP A 48 -11.27 9.87 0.94
N GLU A 49 -11.62 8.60 0.71
CA GLU A 49 -11.28 7.54 1.66
C GLU A 49 -10.22 6.63 1.07
N ILE A 50 -9.36 6.15 1.96
CA ILE A 50 -8.36 5.16 1.59
C ILE A 50 -8.87 3.80 2.00
N ILE A 51 -8.99 2.90 1.02
CA ILE A 51 -9.48 1.56 1.26
C ILE A 51 -8.32 0.61 1.03
N ILE A 52 -7.82 0.00 2.10
CA ILE A 52 -6.72 -0.96 2.00
C ILE A 52 -7.26 -2.24 1.41
N ARG A 53 -6.74 -2.62 0.25
CA ARG A 53 -7.18 -3.82 -0.44
C ARG A 53 -6.46 -5.06 0.11
N ASN A 54 -5.15 -4.98 0.17
CA ASN A 54 -4.40 -6.04 0.83
C ASN A 54 -2.97 -5.59 1.03
N ILE A 55 -2.21 -6.41 1.77
CA ILE A 55 -0.80 -6.19 2.01
C ILE A 55 -0.11 -7.49 1.63
N ARG A 56 0.89 -7.40 0.76
CA ARG A 56 1.56 -8.56 0.22
C ARG A 56 3.05 -8.51 0.48
N HIS A 57 3.65 -9.68 0.61
CA HIS A 57 5.09 -9.82 0.71
C HIS A 57 5.66 -9.82 -0.71
N ALA A 58 6.48 -8.81 -1.01
CA ALA A 58 6.93 -8.58 -2.39
C ALA A 58 7.67 -9.77 -2.97
N GLY A 59 8.52 -10.42 -2.15
CA GLY A 59 9.31 -11.53 -2.66
C GLY A 59 8.55 -12.82 -2.78
N ARG A 60 7.62 -13.06 -1.87
CA ARG A 60 6.92 -14.34 -1.82
C ARG A 60 5.81 -14.47 -2.83
N ASP A 61 5.16 -13.36 -3.13
CA ASP A 61 3.92 -13.41 -3.89
C ASP A 61 4.14 -13.36 -5.38
N ARG A 62 5.36 -13.13 -5.82
CA ARG A 62 5.56 -12.88 -7.23
C ARG A 62 5.27 -14.10 -8.10
N GLY A 63 5.31 -15.28 -7.53
CA GLY A 63 5.00 -16.49 -8.27
C GLY A 63 3.54 -16.85 -8.27
N ASN A 64 2.74 -16.07 -7.59
CA ASN A 64 1.32 -16.39 -7.39
C ASN A 64 0.38 -15.46 -8.13
N PHE A 65 0.91 -14.63 -8.97
CA PHE A 65 0.07 -13.69 -9.72
C PHE A 65 -0.46 -14.28 -11.00
#